data_3dc305a6bb0e56a82e12dcf910146549
#
_entry.id   3dc305a6bb0e56a82e12dcf910146549
#
_cell.length_a   1.000
_cell.length_b   1.000
_cell.length_c   1.000
_cell.angle_alpha   90.00
_cell.angle_beta   90.00
_cell.angle_gamma   90.00
#
_symmetry.space_group_name_H-M   'P 1'
#
loop_
_entity.id
_entity.type
_entity.pdbx_description
1 polymer ?
#
loop_
_entity_poly.entity_id
_entity_poly.type
_entity_poly.pdbx_seq_one_letter_code
_entity_poly.pdbx_strand_id
1 'polypeptide(L)'
;NRYSKILCLLLLFACCLPQEGNAFWPFKKKKKEDKKENLTPYQKLFKNKKVQTAHGLMTIHKVEGKVYVEFPVAMLGREMLFASSIENTSDGGEGAPGQLGGTDVRFRFEMIDSTLVARMPLLSKPVNTSGDAYIARALDNAHNPGIFKSFKVLACTPDSSALVVDMKGLFLEGSAFTKPFPSTSANGYYGFVSRDHSLQSDKSAILGVSASENHISVREELSYTVDHTLMGAYNMYKDVPLTAVVTKMLCILPEEPMTPRLADSRLGLTTQLKSDYSGATQEVKSIRYAKRWRIEPSDSAAYRRGELVRPVKQLVFYIDSLM
;
A
#
# COMPACT_ATOMS: atom_id res chain seq x y z
N ASN A 1 8.33 -21.55 -5.88
CA ASN A 1 8.83 -22.89 -5.60
C ASN A 1 7.92 -23.52 -4.53
N ARG A 2 7.26 -24.64 -4.88
CA ARG A 2 6.24 -25.30 -4.03
C ARG A 2 6.78 -25.69 -2.64
N TYR A 3 8.07 -26.02 -2.56
CA TYR A 3 8.73 -26.44 -1.33
C TYR A 3 9.05 -25.27 -0.36
N SER A 4 9.30 -24.09 -0.86
CA SER A 4 9.52 -22.88 -0.04
C SER A 4 8.24 -22.48 0.71
N LYS A 5 7.06 -22.64 0.09
CA LYS A 5 5.76 -22.36 0.73
C LYS A 5 5.41 -23.36 1.83
N ILE A 6 5.79 -24.63 1.65
CA ILE A 6 5.56 -25.69 2.64
C ILE A 6 6.52 -25.54 3.83
N LEU A 7 7.77 -25.13 3.60
CA LEU A 7 8.76 -24.88 4.65
C LEU A 7 8.40 -23.68 5.52
N CYS A 8 7.88 -22.61 4.92
CA CYS A 8 7.34 -21.46 5.65
C CYS A 8 6.11 -21.84 6.50
N LEU A 9 5.25 -22.73 6.01
CA LEU A 9 4.10 -23.21 6.76
C LEU A 9 4.51 -24.05 7.98
N LEU A 10 5.55 -24.88 7.85
CA LEU A 10 6.07 -25.71 8.95
C LEU A 10 6.80 -24.88 10.04
N LEU A 11 7.53 -23.82 9.64
CA LEU A 11 8.15 -22.90 10.58
C LEU A 11 7.13 -22.03 11.32
N LEU A 12 6.02 -21.66 10.69
CA LEU A 12 4.91 -20.96 11.34
C LEU A 12 4.19 -21.85 12.37
N PHE A 13 4.15 -23.16 12.15
CA PHE A 13 3.56 -24.10 13.10
C PHE A 13 4.40 -24.24 14.38
N ALA A 14 5.72 -24.12 14.28
CA ALA A 14 6.63 -24.19 15.45
C ALA A 14 6.48 -23.00 16.40
N CYS A 15 6.05 -21.82 15.91
CA CYS A 15 5.85 -20.63 16.72
C CYS A 15 4.50 -20.61 17.47
N CYS A 16 3.58 -21.52 17.16
CA CYS A 16 2.22 -21.55 17.74
C CYS A 16 2.03 -22.67 18.78
N LEU A 17 3.05 -23.48 19.08
CA LEU A 17 2.95 -24.51 20.11
C LEU A 17 3.09 -23.90 21.51
N PRO A 18 2.19 -24.20 22.46
CA PRO A 18 2.36 -23.78 23.85
C PRO A 18 3.55 -24.50 24.49
N GLN A 19 4.57 -23.75 24.92
CA GLN A 19 5.62 -24.29 25.76
C GLN A 19 5.09 -24.52 27.18
N GLU A 20 4.86 -25.77 27.56
CA GLU A 20 4.61 -26.15 28.93
C GLU A 20 5.96 -26.29 29.65
N GLY A 21 6.28 -25.31 30.47
CA GLY A 21 7.42 -25.36 31.40
C GLY A 21 6.94 -25.73 32.78
N ASN A 22 7.14 -27.00 33.22
CA ASN A 22 6.94 -27.43 34.61
C ASN A 22 8.09 -26.94 35.49
N ALA A 23 7.80 -26.05 36.43
CA ALA A 23 8.65 -25.81 37.60
C ALA A 23 7.82 -25.99 38.88
N PHE A 24 8.21 -27.00 39.64
CA PHE A 24 7.59 -27.43 40.88
C PHE A 24 8.20 -26.66 42.08
N TRP A 25 7.40 -25.92 42.86
CA TRP A 25 7.69 -25.58 44.27
C TRP A 25 6.39 -25.32 45.07
N PRO A 26 6.31 -25.83 46.35
CA PRO A 26 5.05 -25.81 47.09
C PRO A 26 4.95 -24.69 48.13
N PHE A 27 3.73 -24.44 48.51
CA PHE A 27 3.16 -23.83 49.74
C PHE A 27 2.64 -22.37 49.74
N LYS A 28 1.30 -22.35 49.78
CA LYS A 28 0.34 -21.60 50.62
C LYS A 28 0.12 -20.09 50.39
N LYS A 29 -1.00 -19.74 49.80
CA LYS A 29 -2.18 -19.09 50.47
C LYS A 29 -3.33 -18.99 49.46
N LYS A 30 -4.53 -19.44 49.84
CA LYS A 30 -5.76 -19.29 49.07
C LYS A 30 -6.03 -17.79 48.81
N LYS A 31 -5.65 -17.28 47.66
CA LYS A 31 -6.28 -16.18 46.96
C LYS A 31 -7.23 -16.80 45.94
N LYS A 32 -8.42 -16.22 45.78
CA LYS A 32 -9.34 -16.58 44.70
C LYS A 32 -8.54 -16.71 43.41
N GLU A 33 -8.51 -17.91 42.86
CA GLU A 33 -7.98 -18.16 41.54
C GLU A 33 -8.92 -17.48 40.56
N ASP A 34 -8.56 -16.24 40.13
CA ASP A 34 -8.99 -15.78 38.86
C ASP A 34 -8.44 -16.80 37.85
N LYS A 35 -9.32 -17.62 37.31
CA LYS A 35 -9.03 -18.49 36.16
C LYS A 35 -8.37 -17.63 35.11
N LYS A 36 -7.05 -17.65 34.96
CA LYS A 36 -6.36 -17.09 33.82
C LYS A 36 -6.88 -17.84 32.61
N GLU A 37 -7.84 -17.27 31.93
CA GLU A 37 -8.26 -17.77 30.63
C GLU A 37 -7.01 -17.83 29.74
N ASN A 38 -6.66 -19.02 29.28
CA ASN A 38 -5.57 -19.23 28.32
C ASN A 38 -6.00 -18.68 26.96
N LEU A 39 -5.90 -17.35 26.83
CA LEU A 39 -6.24 -16.66 25.58
C LEU A 39 -5.13 -16.89 24.55
N THR A 40 -5.53 -17.21 23.34
CA THR A 40 -4.63 -17.27 22.20
C THR A 40 -3.99 -15.88 21.94
N PRO A 41 -2.80 -15.82 21.29
CA PRO A 41 -2.20 -14.53 20.89
C PRO A 41 -3.18 -13.65 20.10
N TYR A 42 -3.99 -14.25 19.22
CA TYR A 42 -5.03 -13.56 18.47
C TYR A 42 -6.09 -12.92 19.39
N GLN A 43 -6.65 -13.70 20.33
CA GLN A 43 -7.68 -13.19 21.25
C GLN A 43 -7.16 -12.06 22.15
N LYS A 44 -5.86 -12.10 22.53
CA LYS A 44 -5.24 -11.03 23.34
C LYS A 44 -5.18 -9.69 22.64
N LEU A 45 -5.17 -9.65 21.30
CA LEU A 45 -5.15 -8.39 20.54
C LEU A 45 -6.46 -7.61 20.67
N PHE A 46 -7.58 -8.31 20.83
CA PHE A 46 -8.92 -7.74 20.75
C PHE A 46 -9.71 -7.75 22.08
N LYS A 47 -9.31 -8.58 23.05
CA LYS A 47 -10.03 -8.75 24.31
C LYS A 47 -10.18 -7.41 25.06
N ASN A 48 -11.41 -7.11 25.48
CA ASN A 48 -11.77 -5.92 26.25
C ASN A 48 -11.43 -4.58 25.58
N LYS A 49 -11.32 -4.56 24.24
CA LYS A 49 -11.03 -3.36 23.46
C LYS A 49 -12.21 -2.99 22.58
N LYS A 50 -12.35 -1.69 22.32
CA LYS A 50 -13.30 -1.21 21.30
C LYS A 50 -12.69 -1.46 19.93
N VAL A 51 -13.30 -2.34 19.14
CA VAL A 51 -12.84 -2.75 17.82
C VAL A 51 -13.85 -2.31 16.77
N GLN A 52 -13.37 -1.65 15.73
CA GLN A 52 -14.11 -1.45 14.48
C GLN A 52 -13.49 -2.42 13.46
N THR A 53 -14.29 -3.31 12.88
CA THR A 53 -13.85 -4.31 11.91
C THR A 53 -14.52 -4.09 10.57
N ALA A 54 -13.78 -4.28 9.48
CA ALA A 54 -14.31 -4.34 8.12
C ALA A 54 -13.73 -5.58 7.42
N HIS A 55 -14.59 -6.27 6.66
CA HIS A 55 -14.26 -7.49 5.94
C HIS A 55 -14.31 -7.25 4.43
N GLY A 56 -13.34 -7.78 3.70
CA GLY A 56 -13.24 -7.65 2.26
C GLY A 56 -12.02 -8.40 1.71
N LEU A 57 -11.21 -7.74 0.90
CA LEU A 57 -9.93 -8.28 0.40
C LEU A 57 -9.08 -8.87 1.53
N MET A 58 -9.05 -8.18 2.64
CA MET A 58 -8.47 -8.57 3.93
C MET A 58 -9.43 -8.10 5.02
N THR A 59 -9.34 -8.74 6.20
CA THR A 59 -10.02 -8.19 7.38
C THR A 59 -9.12 -7.12 8.01
N ILE A 60 -9.69 -5.96 8.25
CA ILE A 60 -8.99 -4.82 8.87
C ILE A 60 -9.71 -4.39 10.14
N HIS A 61 -8.94 -4.12 11.18
CA HIS A 61 -9.43 -3.73 12.49
C HIS A 61 -8.80 -2.43 12.96
N LYS A 62 -9.62 -1.48 13.38
CA LYS A 62 -9.18 -0.32 14.16
C LYS A 62 -9.35 -0.63 15.63
N VAL A 63 -8.26 -0.57 16.39
CA VAL A 63 -8.22 -0.88 17.82
C VAL A 63 -7.36 0.15 18.53
N GLU A 64 -7.97 1.05 19.32
CA GLU A 64 -7.22 2.01 20.16
C GLU A 64 -6.11 2.78 19.42
N GLY A 65 -6.40 3.26 18.20
CA GLY A 65 -5.43 4.01 17.37
C GLY A 65 -4.40 3.14 16.64
N LYS A 66 -4.56 1.82 16.67
CA LYS A 66 -3.80 0.84 15.86
C LYS A 66 -4.63 0.35 14.69
N VAL A 67 -3.95 -0.13 13.66
CA VAL A 67 -4.57 -0.75 12.47
C VAL A 67 -4.04 -2.16 12.35
N TYR A 68 -4.80 -3.13 12.81
CA TYR A 68 -4.47 -4.53 12.59
C TYR A 68 -5.08 -5.01 11.27
N VAL A 69 -4.27 -5.69 10.48
CA VAL A 69 -4.69 -6.31 9.23
C VAL A 69 -4.44 -7.81 9.33
N GLU A 70 -5.47 -8.59 9.05
CA GLU A 70 -5.36 -10.01 8.81
C GLU A 70 -4.96 -10.21 7.34
N PHE A 71 -3.66 -10.32 7.11
CA PHE A 71 -3.07 -10.45 5.79
C PHE A 71 -3.13 -11.92 5.34
N PRO A 72 -3.93 -12.27 4.31
CA PRO A 72 -4.05 -13.64 3.84
C PRO A 72 -2.72 -14.17 3.27
N VAL A 73 -2.31 -15.36 3.72
CA VAL A 73 -1.07 -16.00 3.24
C VAL A 73 -1.09 -16.20 1.72
N ALA A 74 -2.28 -16.44 1.13
CA ALA A 74 -2.45 -16.58 -0.30
C ALA A 74 -2.10 -15.31 -1.11
N MET A 75 -2.05 -14.15 -0.45
CA MET A 75 -1.70 -12.87 -1.09
C MET A 75 -0.20 -12.55 -1.05
N LEU A 76 0.62 -13.41 -0.45
CA LEU A 76 2.07 -13.25 -0.49
C LEU A 76 2.57 -13.32 -1.95
N GLY A 77 3.47 -12.40 -2.31
CA GLY A 77 3.99 -12.27 -3.66
C GLY A 77 3.08 -11.54 -4.66
N ARG A 78 1.82 -11.22 -4.28
CA ARG A 78 0.91 -10.42 -5.11
C ARG A 78 1.32 -8.94 -5.08
N GLU A 79 1.21 -8.29 -6.22
CA GLU A 79 1.42 -6.83 -6.30
C GLU A 79 0.17 -6.09 -5.85
N MET A 80 0.38 -5.07 -5.04
CA MET A 80 -0.65 -4.18 -4.52
C MET A 80 -0.29 -2.74 -4.80
N LEU A 81 -1.30 -1.90 -5.00
CA LEU A 81 -1.17 -0.46 -5.19
C LEU A 81 -1.58 0.25 -3.91
N PHE A 82 -0.70 1.10 -3.41
CA PHE A 82 -1.02 2.03 -2.33
C PHE A 82 -1.27 3.41 -2.93
N ALA A 83 -2.44 3.96 -2.63
CA ALA A 83 -2.87 5.27 -3.09
C ALA A 83 -3.51 6.05 -1.96
N SER A 84 -3.53 7.36 -2.07
CA SER A 84 -4.22 8.24 -1.12
C SER A 84 -5.06 9.28 -1.83
N SER A 85 -6.18 9.68 -1.21
CA SER A 85 -7.09 10.70 -1.69
C SER A 85 -7.40 11.67 -0.57
N ILE A 86 -7.39 12.97 -0.88
CA ILE A 86 -7.76 14.03 0.06
C ILE A 86 -9.27 14.17 0.07
N GLU A 87 -9.92 14.06 1.24
CA GLU A 87 -11.35 14.29 1.39
C GLU A 87 -11.64 15.76 1.72
N ASN A 88 -10.87 16.32 2.63
CA ASN A 88 -10.91 17.75 2.93
C ASN A 88 -9.57 18.25 3.47
N THR A 89 -9.41 19.56 3.52
CA THR A 89 -8.22 20.21 4.06
C THR A 89 -8.60 21.55 4.66
N SER A 90 -7.84 21.99 5.67
CA SER A 90 -7.98 23.32 6.27
C SER A 90 -7.46 24.45 5.37
N ASP A 91 -6.68 24.12 4.34
CA ASP A 91 -6.14 25.09 3.37
C ASP A 91 -6.25 24.53 1.93
N GLY A 92 -7.15 25.11 1.15
CA GLY A 92 -7.36 24.75 -0.25
C GLY A 92 -6.18 25.07 -1.19
N GLY A 93 -5.23 25.89 -0.73
CA GLY A 93 -3.98 26.17 -1.46
C GLY A 93 -2.98 25.01 -1.40
N GLU A 94 -3.10 24.15 -0.40
CA GLU A 94 -2.22 22.98 -0.21
C GLU A 94 -2.80 21.70 -0.83
N GLY A 95 -4.11 21.61 -0.98
CA GLY A 95 -4.78 20.47 -1.61
C GLY A 95 -6.28 20.66 -1.75
N ALA A 96 -6.89 19.98 -2.70
CA ALA A 96 -8.32 20.05 -2.97
C ALA A 96 -9.01 18.71 -2.67
N PRO A 97 -10.27 18.73 -2.19
CA PRO A 97 -11.10 17.54 -2.08
C PRO A 97 -11.18 16.76 -3.40
N GLY A 98 -11.05 15.44 -3.34
CA GLY A 98 -11.00 14.55 -4.51
C GLY A 98 -9.63 14.44 -5.18
N GLN A 99 -8.66 15.26 -4.81
CA GLN A 99 -7.30 15.18 -5.33
C GLN A 99 -6.60 13.93 -4.79
N LEU A 100 -5.80 13.28 -5.67
CA LEU A 100 -4.89 12.23 -5.23
C LEU A 100 -3.77 12.85 -4.38
N GLY A 101 -3.55 12.26 -3.22
CA GLY A 101 -2.50 12.69 -2.31
C GLY A 101 -1.19 11.95 -2.60
N GLY A 102 -0.16 12.68 -3.01
CA GLY A 102 1.15 12.11 -3.24
C GLY A 102 1.26 11.23 -4.49
N THR A 103 2.17 10.25 -4.44
CA THR A 103 2.47 9.33 -5.55
C THR A 103 1.93 7.94 -5.24
N ASP A 104 1.28 7.32 -6.23
CA ASP A 104 0.88 5.92 -6.12
C ASP A 104 2.11 5.02 -6.04
N VAL A 105 2.12 4.10 -5.06
CA VAL A 105 3.25 3.21 -4.82
C VAL A 105 2.81 1.75 -4.93
N ARG A 106 3.58 0.96 -5.65
CA ARG A 106 3.36 -0.49 -5.71
C ARG A 106 4.17 -1.19 -4.63
N PHE A 107 3.53 -2.14 -3.98
CA PHE A 107 4.17 -3.03 -3.00
C PHE A 107 3.98 -4.49 -3.39
N ARG A 108 4.97 -5.32 -3.00
CA ARG A 108 4.85 -6.76 -2.95
C ARG A 108 5.17 -7.19 -1.53
N PHE A 109 4.29 -7.98 -0.95
CA PHE A 109 4.48 -8.47 0.41
C PHE A 109 5.11 -9.86 0.40
N GLU A 110 6.15 -10.03 1.21
CA GLU A 110 6.90 -11.28 1.33
C GLU A 110 7.17 -11.58 2.81
N MET A 111 7.40 -12.86 3.14
CA MET A 111 7.84 -13.24 4.49
C MET A 111 9.36 -13.34 4.51
N ILE A 112 9.96 -12.71 5.51
CA ILE A 112 11.35 -12.95 5.93
C ILE A 112 11.28 -13.37 7.38
N ASP A 113 11.61 -14.62 7.65
CA ASP A 113 11.44 -15.27 8.96
C ASP A 113 10.00 -15.08 9.50
N SER A 114 9.85 -14.39 10.62
CA SER A 114 8.55 -14.08 11.25
C SER A 114 8.06 -12.66 10.98
N THR A 115 8.56 -12.02 9.93
CA THR A 115 8.26 -10.62 9.59
C THR A 115 7.69 -10.51 8.19
N LEU A 116 6.54 -9.87 8.08
CA LEU A 116 5.96 -9.50 6.80
C LEU A 116 6.65 -8.22 6.31
N VAL A 117 7.27 -8.28 5.14
CA VAL A 117 7.97 -7.13 4.55
C VAL A 117 7.26 -6.65 3.29
N ALA A 118 7.13 -5.33 3.17
CA ALA A 118 6.67 -4.68 1.95
C ALA A 118 7.89 -4.29 1.12
N ARG A 119 8.05 -4.91 -0.04
CA ARG A 119 9.05 -4.54 -1.03
C ARG A 119 8.45 -3.62 -2.08
N MET A 120 9.20 -2.62 -2.45
CA MET A 120 8.83 -1.67 -3.49
C MET A 120 9.53 -2.06 -4.79
N PRO A 121 8.81 -2.62 -5.78
CA PRO A 121 9.39 -2.91 -7.08
C PRO A 121 9.72 -1.61 -7.80
N LEU A 122 10.85 -1.58 -8.50
CA LEU A 122 11.25 -0.41 -9.27
C LEU A 122 10.23 -0.10 -10.38
N LEU A 123 9.83 1.15 -10.48
CA LEU A 123 8.89 1.64 -11.50
C LEU A 123 9.45 1.50 -12.92
N SER A 124 10.78 1.53 -13.04
CA SER A 124 11.52 1.42 -14.31
C SER A 124 11.82 -0.02 -14.75
N LYS A 125 11.15 -1.03 -14.13
CA LYS A 125 11.40 -2.42 -14.53
C LYS A 125 11.28 -2.58 -16.05
N PRO A 126 12.28 -3.17 -16.71
CA PRO A 126 12.28 -3.35 -18.15
C PRO A 126 11.07 -4.17 -18.61
N VAL A 127 10.56 -3.86 -19.79
CA VAL A 127 9.35 -4.49 -20.33
C VAL A 127 9.67 -5.74 -21.11
N ASN A 128 10.83 -5.79 -21.73
CA ASN A 128 11.18 -6.85 -22.65
C ASN A 128 12.67 -7.16 -22.57
N THR A 129 13.00 -8.44 -22.45
CA THR A 129 14.37 -8.95 -22.36
C THR A 129 14.69 -9.91 -23.52
N SER A 130 13.91 -9.92 -24.60
CA SER A 130 14.03 -10.79 -25.77
C SER A 130 14.13 -12.30 -25.48
N GLY A 131 13.77 -12.74 -24.28
CA GLY A 131 13.96 -14.12 -23.85
C GLY A 131 15.42 -14.47 -23.52
N ASP A 132 16.34 -13.51 -23.55
CA ASP A 132 17.73 -13.73 -23.13
C ASP A 132 17.80 -13.86 -21.60
N ALA A 133 18.12 -15.08 -21.16
CA ALA A 133 18.21 -15.41 -19.74
C ALA A 133 19.34 -14.66 -19.01
N TYR A 134 20.42 -14.30 -19.72
CA TYR A 134 21.55 -13.57 -19.12
C TYR A 134 21.16 -12.11 -18.87
N ILE A 135 20.49 -11.47 -19.84
CA ILE A 135 19.97 -10.10 -19.67
C ILE A 135 18.93 -10.08 -18.55
N ALA A 136 17.99 -11.02 -18.54
CA ALA A 136 16.99 -11.13 -17.48
C ALA A 136 17.64 -11.26 -16.09
N ARG A 137 18.62 -12.14 -15.95
CA ARG A 137 19.38 -12.35 -14.71
C ARG A 137 20.19 -11.12 -14.30
N ALA A 138 20.84 -10.45 -15.24
CA ALA A 138 21.58 -9.23 -14.96
C ALA A 138 20.67 -8.11 -14.46
N LEU A 139 19.48 -7.97 -15.06
CA LEU A 139 18.48 -7.01 -14.65
C LEU A 139 17.87 -7.34 -13.29
N ASP A 140 17.62 -8.61 -12.99
CA ASP A 140 17.14 -9.03 -11.67
C ASP A 140 18.19 -8.76 -10.58
N ASN A 141 19.47 -9.00 -10.86
CA ASN A 141 20.55 -8.70 -9.93
C ASN A 141 20.74 -7.19 -9.71
N ALA A 142 20.55 -6.38 -10.76
CA ALA A 142 20.68 -4.92 -10.68
C ALA A 142 19.45 -4.23 -10.08
N HIS A 143 18.30 -4.90 -10.04
CA HIS A 143 17.02 -4.31 -9.68
C HIS A 143 16.33 -5.07 -8.54
N ASN A 144 17.09 -5.48 -7.53
CA ASN A 144 16.51 -6.11 -6.35
C ASN A 144 15.57 -5.11 -5.62
N PRO A 145 14.27 -5.44 -5.45
CA PRO A 145 13.32 -4.52 -4.82
C PRO A 145 13.71 -4.21 -3.38
N GLY A 146 13.83 -2.93 -3.06
CA GLY A 146 14.14 -2.48 -1.70
C GLY A 146 13.03 -2.81 -0.72
N ILE A 147 13.39 -3.14 0.52
CA ILE A 147 12.43 -3.26 1.62
C ILE A 147 12.01 -1.84 2.00
N PHE A 148 10.73 -1.54 1.81
CA PHE A 148 10.14 -0.26 2.17
C PHE A 148 9.74 -0.22 3.64
N LYS A 149 9.05 -1.26 4.11
CA LYS A 149 8.56 -1.37 5.49
C LYS A 149 8.52 -2.82 5.92
N SER A 150 8.62 -3.04 7.23
CA SER A 150 8.53 -4.37 7.83
C SER A 150 7.47 -4.36 8.95
N PHE A 151 6.74 -5.47 9.07
CA PHE A 151 5.65 -5.64 10.03
C PHE A 151 5.86 -6.95 10.77
N LYS A 152 6.03 -6.87 12.09
CA LYS A 152 6.12 -8.08 12.92
C LYS A 152 4.77 -8.79 12.90
N VAL A 153 4.79 -10.10 12.65
CA VAL A 153 3.61 -10.95 12.81
C VAL A 153 3.31 -11.09 14.31
N LEU A 154 2.11 -10.64 14.70
CA LEU A 154 1.65 -10.62 16.10
C LEU A 154 0.91 -11.90 16.47
N ALA A 155 0.17 -12.46 15.53
CA ALA A 155 -0.60 -13.69 15.67
C ALA A 155 -0.94 -14.23 14.27
N CYS A 156 -1.47 -15.46 14.23
CA CYS A 156 -2.20 -15.97 13.08
C CYS A 156 -3.70 -16.02 13.41
N THR A 157 -4.55 -15.97 12.39
CA THR A 157 -5.98 -16.26 12.55
C THR A 157 -6.18 -17.70 13.05
N PRO A 158 -7.32 -18.03 13.71
CA PRO A 158 -7.55 -19.35 14.28
C PRO A 158 -7.42 -20.51 13.26
N ASP A 159 -7.75 -20.24 12.00
CA ASP A 159 -7.63 -21.17 10.88
C ASP A 159 -6.26 -21.13 10.17
N SER A 160 -5.33 -20.28 10.68
CA SER A 160 -3.99 -20.07 10.11
C SER A 160 -3.99 -19.59 8.64
N SER A 161 -5.09 -19.08 8.13
CA SER A 161 -5.20 -18.57 6.74
C SER A 161 -4.60 -17.20 6.57
N ALA A 162 -4.48 -16.42 7.65
CA ALA A 162 -3.97 -15.06 7.60
C ALA A 162 -3.02 -14.71 8.77
N LEU A 163 -2.13 -13.77 8.49
CA LEU A 163 -1.16 -13.21 9.43
C LEU A 163 -1.71 -11.90 10.00
N VAL A 164 -1.73 -11.74 11.31
CA VAL A 164 -2.16 -10.51 11.96
C VAL A 164 -0.94 -9.60 12.18
N VAL A 165 -0.96 -8.44 11.56
CA VAL A 165 0.10 -7.44 11.64
C VAL A 165 -0.45 -6.06 11.98
N ASP A 166 0.34 -5.22 12.64
CA ASP A 166 0.00 -3.81 12.86
C ASP A 166 0.54 -2.97 11.68
N MET A 167 -0.36 -2.52 10.80
CA MET A 167 -0.03 -1.70 9.65
C MET A 167 -0.19 -0.19 9.91
N LYS A 168 -0.33 0.26 11.17
CA LYS A 168 -0.39 1.69 11.50
C LYS A 168 0.74 2.46 10.83
N GLY A 169 1.96 1.93 10.84
CA GLY A 169 3.13 2.57 10.25
C GLY A 169 3.09 2.70 8.72
N LEU A 170 2.27 1.92 8.00
CA LEU A 170 2.05 2.11 6.57
C LEU A 170 1.08 3.27 6.30
N PHE A 171 0.03 3.37 7.11
CA PHE A 171 -1.04 4.34 6.92
C PHE A 171 -0.69 5.68 7.59
N LEU A 172 -0.57 5.74 8.91
CA LEU A 172 -0.44 6.98 9.65
C LEU A 172 0.95 7.63 9.56
N GLU A 173 2.03 6.84 9.57
CA GLU A 173 3.38 7.36 9.46
C GLU A 173 3.72 7.64 7.99
N GLY A 174 3.72 8.90 7.58
CA GLY A 174 4.08 9.30 6.23
C GLY A 174 5.57 9.12 5.93
N SER A 175 5.92 8.21 5.03
CA SER A 175 7.22 8.28 4.33
C SER A 175 7.11 9.23 3.14
N ALA A 176 8.24 9.59 2.54
CA ALA A 176 8.26 10.44 1.34
C ALA A 176 7.35 9.91 0.20
N PHE A 177 7.12 8.59 0.15
CA PHE A 177 6.29 7.94 -0.89
C PHE A 177 4.81 7.82 -0.52
N THR A 178 4.47 7.85 0.77
CA THR A 178 3.08 7.67 1.24
C THR A 178 2.48 8.94 1.82
N LYS A 179 3.22 10.05 1.79
CA LYS A 179 2.71 11.37 2.20
C LYS A 179 1.69 11.88 1.20
N PRO A 180 0.48 12.26 1.62
CA PRO A 180 -0.49 12.92 0.76
C PRO A 180 -0.03 14.33 0.35
N PHE A 181 0.78 14.98 1.17
CA PHE A 181 1.38 16.29 0.90
C PHE A 181 2.90 16.14 0.84
N PRO A 182 3.48 15.85 -0.34
CA PRO A 182 4.92 15.81 -0.52
C PRO A 182 5.50 17.23 -0.46
N SER A 183 6.71 17.36 0.06
CA SER A 183 7.45 18.62 -0.07
C SER A 183 7.65 18.94 -1.54
N THR A 184 7.39 20.18 -1.90
CA THR A 184 7.49 20.66 -3.28
C THR A 184 8.44 21.85 -3.36
N SER A 185 9.10 21.99 -4.52
CA SER A 185 9.90 23.14 -4.84
C SER A 185 9.70 23.54 -6.28
N ALA A 186 9.56 24.82 -6.55
CA ALA A 186 9.35 25.33 -7.90
C ALA A 186 9.97 26.71 -8.05
N ASN A 187 10.35 27.06 -9.28
CA ASN A 187 10.71 28.44 -9.63
C ASN A 187 9.42 29.29 -9.74
N GLY A 188 9.25 30.21 -8.82
CA GLY A 188 8.17 31.18 -8.84
C GLY A 188 8.63 32.51 -9.45
N TYR A 189 7.69 33.48 -9.52
CA TYR A 189 7.96 34.84 -10.03
C TYR A 189 9.08 35.56 -9.26
N TYR A 190 9.17 35.31 -7.95
CA TYR A 190 10.20 35.92 -7.06
C TYR A 190 11.39 34.99 -6.77
N GLY A 191 11.60 33.95 -7.59
CA GLY A 191 12.68 33.00 -7.42
C GLY A 191 12.19 31.62 -6.97
N PHE A 192 13.11 30.81 -6.42
CA PHE A 192 12.84 29.46 -5.98
C PHE A 192 12.01 29.45 -4.67
N VAL A 193 10.87 28.79 -4.72
CA VAL A 193 9.97 28.60 -3.56
C VAL A 193 9.93 27.14 -3.19
N SER A 194 10.15 26.80 -1.92
CA SER A 194 9.91 25.46 -1.38
C SER A 194 8.76 25.49 -0.38
N ARG A 195 8.02 24.38 -0.35
CA ARG A 195 6.98 24.07 0.63
C ARG A 195 7.32 22.75 1.27
N ASP A 196 7.51 22.77 2.57
CA ASP A 196 7.85 21.59 3.34
C ASP A 196 6.71 21.23 4.29
N HIS A 197 6.26 19.96 4.20
CA HIS A 197 5.17 19.45 5.01
C HIS A 197 5.72 18.45 6.02
N SER A 198 5.65 18.79 7.31
CA SER A 198 6.10 17.97 8.43
C SER A 198 4.92 17.39 9.19
N LEU A 199 4.73 16.05 9.08
CA LEU A 199 3.64 15.34 9.75
C LEU A 199 3.82 15.39 11.27
N GLN A 200 2.75 15.78 11.97
CA GLN A 200 2.62 15.76 13.43
C GLN A 200 1.84 14.50 13.83
N SER A 201 2.53 13.40 14.06
CA SER A 201 1.89 12.11 14.33
C SER A 201 1.15 12.04 15.66
N ASP A 202 1.55 12.88 16.63
CA ASP A 202 0.89 13.05 17.93
C ASP A 202 -0.46 13.77 17.84
N LYS A 203 -0.65 14.59 16.79
CA LYS A 203 -1.88 15.32 16.49
C LYS A 203 -2.72 14.67 15.40
N SER A 204 -2.28 13.52 14.87
CA SER A 204 -2.95 12.81 13.79
C SER A 204 -3.69 11.59 14.33
N ALA A 205 -4.82 11.27 13.75
CA ALA A 205 -5.70 10.20 14.22
C ALA A 205 -6.27 9.33 13.09
N ILE A 206 -6.48 8.06 13.39
CA ILE A 206 -7.22 7.15 12.51
C ILE A 206 -8.71 7.34 12.81
N LEU A 207 -9.49 7.81 11.84
CA LEU A 207 -10.92 8.05 11.96
C LEU A 207 -11.73 6.77 11.77
N GLY A 208 -11.35 5.94 10.77
CA GLY A 208 -12.07 4.72 10.46
C GLY A 208 -11.31 3.78 9.55
N VAL A 209 -11.85 2.58 9.41
CA VAL A 209 -11.34 1.56 8.48
C VAL A 209 -12.49 1.02 7.65
N SER A 210 -12.22 0.68 6.40
CA SER A 210 -13.16 0.00 5.52
C SER A 210 -12.45 -1.02 4.62
N ALA A 211 -13.21 -1.94 4.06
CA ALA A 211 -12.72 -2.97 3.16
C ALA A 211 -13.75 -3.27 2.07
N SER A 212 -13.27 -3.65 0.91
CA SER A 212 -14.05 -4.15 -0.21
C SER A 212 -13.37 -5.39 -0.80
N GLU A 213 -13.95 -5.96 -1.84
CA GLU A 213 -13.37 -7.13 -2.53
C GLU A 213 -11.96 -6.89 -3.09
N ASN A 214 -11.62 -5.64 -3.44
CA ASN A 214 -10.39 -5.30 -4.14
C ASN A 214 -9.43 -4.43 -3.34
N HIS A 215 -9.83 -3.88 -2.20
CA HIS A 215 -8.99 -3.00 -1.39
C HIS A 215 -9.39 -2.99 0.08
N ILE A 216 -8.45 -2.57 0.91
CA ILE A 216 -8.70 -2.06 2.27
C ILE A 216 -8.37 -0.59 2.29
N SER A 217 -9.07 0.18 3.13
CA SER A 217 -8.78 1.60 3.29
C SER A 217 -8.82 2.05 4.74
N VAL A 218 -8.04 3.09 5.01
CA VAL A 218 -7.97 3.76 6.30
C VAL A 218 -8.24 5.24 6.09
N ARG A 219 -9.22 5.75 6.80
CA ARG A 219 -9.58 7.16 6.84
C ARG A 219 -8.89 7.81 8.02
N GLU A 220 -8.16 8.88 7.78
CA GLU A 220 -7.27 9.51 8.73
C GLU A 220 -7.48 11.02 8.77
N GLU A 221 -7.33 11.60 9.95
CA GLU A 221 -7.11 13.03 10.11
C GLU A 221 -5.64 13.27 10.37
N LEU A 222 -4.99 13.95 9.44
CA LEU A 222 -3.55 14.20 9.46
C LEU A 222 -3.29 15.66 9.76
N SER A 223 -2.42 15.90 10.71
CA SER A 223 -1.95 17.24 11.07
C SER A 223 -0.51 17.44 10.59
N TYR A 224 -0.28 18.56 9.93
CA TYR A 224 1.05 18.95 9.46
C TYR A 224 1.42 20.34 9.98
N THR A 225 2.71 20.61 10.03
CA THR A 225 3.24 21.96 9.96
C THR A 225 3.79 22.22 8.57
N VAL A 226 3.50 23.39 8.02
CA VAL A 226 3.91 23.77 6.67
C VAL A 226 4.84 24.99 6.77
N ASP A 227 5.99 24.84 6.13
CA ASP A 227 6.97 25.91 5.99
C ASP A 227 7.08 26.32 4.52
N HIS A 228 6.96 27.63 4.26
CA HIS A 228 7.19 28.19 2.93
C HIS A 228 8.46 29.02 2.95
N THR A 229 9.41 28.63 2.11
CA THR A 229 10.72 29.30 2.02
C THR A 229 10.93 29.87 0.62
N LEU A 230 11.38 31.10 0.54
CA LEU A 230 11.78 31.76 -0.70
C LEU A 230 13.30 31.73 -0.80
N MET A 231 13.83 31.31 -1.96
CA MET A 231 15.27 31.26 -2.28
C MET A 231 16.11 30.45 -1.26
N GLY A 232 15.48 29.53 -0.50
CA GLY A 232 16.14 28.72 0.51
C GLY A 232 16.62 29.47 1.77
N ALA A 233 16.38 30.77 1.86
CA ALA A 233 16.88 31.62 2.96
C ALA A 233 15.79 32.41 3.68
N TYR A 234 14.74 32.80 2.99
CA TYR A 234 13.68 33.64 3.55
C TYR A 234 12.45 32.81 3.86
N ASN A 235 12.11 32.66 5.14
CA ASN A 235 10.85 32.05 5.55
C ASN A 235 9.70 33.02 5.28
N MET A 236 8.86 32.72 4.31
CA MET A 236 7.62 33.49 4.05
C MET A 236 6.58 33.17 5.12
N TYR A 237 6.44 31.87 5.41
CA TYR A 237 5.59 31.33 6.47
C TYR A 237 6.35 30.21 7.16
N LYS A 238 6.16 30.08 8.47
CA LYS A 238 6.79 29.04 9.27
C LYS A 238 5.80 28.46 10.26
N ASP A 239 5.88 27.12 10.45
CA ASP A 239 5.08 26.38 11.41
C ASP A 239 3.56 26.58 11.23
N VAL A 240 3.08 26.82 9.99
CA VAL A 240 1.66 26.99 9.70
C VAL A 240 0.93 25.65 9.87
N PRO A 241 -0.12 25.57 10.71
CA PRO A 241 -0.84 24.33 10.89
C PRO A 241 -1.71 24.01 9.68
N LEU A 242 -1.60 22.78 9.17
CA LEU A 242 -2.46 22.22 8.14
C LEU A 242 -3.09 20.95 8.67
N THR A 243 -4.41 20.84 8.58
CA THR A 243 -5.15 19.62 8.90
C THR A 243 -5.88 19.14 7.68
N ALA A 244 -5.81 17.85 7.40
CA ALA A 244 -6.51 17.24 6.28
C ALA A 244 -7.10 15.89 6.65
N VAL A 245 -8.29 15.60 6.13
CA VAL A 245 -8.84 14.25 6.16
C VAL A 245 -8.45 13.55 4.86
N VAL A 246 -7.82 12.41 5.00
CA VAL A 246 -7.26 11.63 3.89
C VAL A 246 -7.72 10.19 4.00
N THR A 247 -8.11 9.61 2.88
CA THR A 247 -8.32 8.16 2.76
C THR A 247 -7.15 7.53 2.02
N LYS A 248 -6.46 6.62 2.69
CA LYS A 248 -5.38 5.81 2.11
C LYS A 248 -5.88 4.41 1.85
N MET A 249 -5.56 3.89 0.67
CA MET A 249 -6.03 2.60 0.18
C MET A 249 -4.87 1.68 -0.18
N LEU A 250 -5.02 0.40 0.12
CA LEU A 250 -4.17 -0.68 -0.37
C LEU A 250 -5.02 -1.59 -1.23
N CYS A 251 -4.82 -1.54 -2.56
CA CYS A 251 -5.60 -2.24 -3.56
C CYS A 251 -4.80 -3.41 -4.14
N ILE A 252 -5.45 -4.54 -4.38
CA ILE A 252 -4.80 -5.66 -5.10
C ILE A 252 -4.78 -5.35 -6.60
N LEU A 253 -3.62 -5.56 -7.24
CA LEU A 253 -3.51 -5.46 -8.68
C LEU A 253 -3.95 -6.77 -9.36
N PRO A 254 -4.54 -6.70 -10.57
CA PRO A 254 -4.91 -7.90 -11.32
C PRO A 254 -3.70 -8.81 -11.57
N GLU A 255 -3.93 -10.13 -11.55
CA GLU A 255 -2.88 -11.12 -11.89
C GLU A 255 -2.46 -11.00 -13.34
N GLU A 256 -3.45 -10.87 -14.21
CA GLU A 256 -3.21 -10.64 -15.63
C GLU A 256 -3.28 -9.14 -15.91
N PRO A 257 -2.15 -8.50 -16.21
CA PRO A 257 -2.14 -7.10 -16.57
C PRO A 257 -2.82 -6.91 -17.94
N MET A 258 -3.42 -5.74 -18.10
CA MET A 258 -3.96 -5.30 -19.39
C MET A 258 -2.85 -5.29 -20.45
N THR A 259 -3.18 -5.74 -21.68
CA THR A 259 -2.25 -5.63 -22.81
C THR A 259 -1.81 -4.18 -23.01
N PRO A 260 -0.52 -3.89 -22.94
CA PRO A 260 -0.02 -2.54 -23.08
C PRO A 260 -0.27 -2.02 -24.50
N ARG A 261 -0.56 -0.73 -24.62
CA ARG A 261 -0.74 -0.05 -25.90
C ARG A 261 0.33 1.01 -26.09
N LEU A 262 0.97 1.00 -27.23
CA LEU A 262 1.93 2.06 -27.58
C LEU A 262 1.22 3.41 -27.62
N ALA A 263 1.88 4.42 -27.09
CA ALA A 263 1.36 5.78 -27.13
C ALA A 263 1.62 6.40 -28.51
N ASP A 264 0.64 7.13 -28.99
CA ASP A 264 0.75 7.96 -30.18
C ASP A 264 0.74 9.44 -29.73
N SER A 265 1.80 10.18 -30.10
CA SER A 265 1.96 11.58 -29.71
C SER A 265 0.84 12.49 -30.24
N ARG A 266 0.15 12.07 -31.29
CA ARG A 266 -0.98 12.81 -31.87
C ARG A 266 -2.24 12.80 -31.01
N LEU A 267 -2.35 11.84 -30.08
CA LEU A 267 -3.55 11.67 -29.25
C LEU A 267 -3.49 12.43 -27.91
N GLY A 268 -2.35 13.03 -27.57
CA GLY A 268 -2.20 13.79 -26.31
C GLY A 268 -2.40 12.97 -25.03
N LEU A 269 -2.26 11.64 -25.09
CA LEU A 269 -2.47 10.76 -23.93
C LEU A 269 -1.32 10.88 -22.94
N THR A 270 -1.63 10.81 -21.65
CA THR A 270 -0.63 10.62 -20.62
C THR A 270 0.09 9.30 -20.84
N THR A 271 1.42 9.31 -20.75
CA THR A 271 2.25 8.15 -21.08
C THR A 271 3.04 7.65 -19.90
N GLN A 272 3.41 6.36 -19.95
CA GLN A 272 4.40 5.74 -19.08
C GLN A 272 5.59 5.31 -19.93
N LEU A 273 6.79 5.76 -19.54
CA LEU A 273 8.04 5.36 -20.18
C LEU A 273 8.52 4.03 -19.60
N LYS A 274 8.98 3.14 -20.47
CA LYS A 274 9.62 1.86 -20.13
C LYS A 274 10.86 1.65 -20.97
N SER A 275 11.85 0.97 -20.40
CA SER A 275 13.07 0.59 -21.12
C SER A 275 12.93 -0.80 -21.74
N ASP A 276 13.27 -0.93 -23.01
CA ASP A 276 13.26 -2.16 -23.78
C ASP A 276 14.68 -2.63 -24.05
N TYR A 277 15.01 -3.81 -23.57
CA TYR A 277 16.30 -4.47 -23.70
C TYR A 277 16.29 -5.60 -24.76
N SER A 278 15.22 -5.68 -25.58
CA SER A 278 15.06 -6.74 -26.58
C SER A 278 15.83 -6.54 -27.87
N GLY A 279 16.49 -5.39 -28.04
CA GLY A 279 17.21 -5.08 -29.27
C GLY A 279 18.41 -5.97 -29.50
N ALA A 280 18.63 -6.39 -30.75
CA ALA A 280 19.87 -7.08 -31.20
C ALA A 280 21.13 -6.17 -31.14
N THR A 281 20.94 -4.88 -30.96
CA THR A 281 21.95 -3.86 -30.72
C THR A 281 22.06 -3.56 -29.24
N GLN A 282 23.26 -3.14 -28.79
CA GLN A 282 23.48 -2.75 -27.39
C GLN A 282 22.73 -1.50 -26.96
N GLU A 283 21.80 -1.01 -27.77
CA GLU A 283 21.00 0.19 -27.51
C GLU A 283 19.74 -0.15 -26.74
N VAL A 284 19.57 0.47 -25.58
CA VAL A 284 18.35 0.40 -24.80
C VAL A 284 17.34 1.39 -25.36
N LYS A 285 16.22 0.89 -25.87
CA LYS A 285 15.16 1.73 -26.43
C LYS A 285 14.15 2.14 -25.36
N SER A 286 13.72 3.39 -25.42
CA SER A 286 12.64 3.88 -24.58
C SER A 286 11.30 3.72 -25.30
N ILE A 287 10.38 2.95 -24.69
CA ILE A 287 9.04 2.74 -25.23
C ILE A 287 8.03 3.53 -24.36
N ARG A 288 7.14 4.26 -25.02
CA ARG A 288 6.06 4.99 -24.37
C ARG A 288 4.76 4.19 -24.50
N TYR A 289 4.14 3.87 -23.37
CA TYR A 289 2.83 3.24 -23.29
C TYR A 289 1.78 4.27 -22.86
N ALA A 290 0.60 4.21 -23.50
CA ALA A 290 -0.52 5.04 -23.14
C ALA A 290 -1.13 4.62 -21.81
N LYS A 291 -1.33 5.57 -20.88
CA LYS A 291 -2.17 5.35 -19.70
C LYS A 291 -3.62 5.41 -20.14
N ARG A 292 -4.38 4.35 -19.88
CA ARG A 292 -5.77 4.23 -20.29
C ARG A 292 -6.57 3.38 -19.29
N TRP A 293 -7.86 3.54 -19.32
CA TRP A 293 -8.76 2.66 -18.59
C TRP A 293 -8.71 1.22 -19.13
N ARG A 294 -8.85 0.23 -18.26
CA ARG A 294 -8.97 -1.16 -18.66
C ARG A 294 -10.39 -1.42 -19.17
N ILE A 295 -10.61 -1.15 -20.45
CA ILE A 295 -11.86 -1.42 -21.14
C ILE A 295 -11.62 -2.60 -22.06
N GLU A 296 -12.11 -3.77 -21.68
CA GLU A 296 -12.01 -5.01 -22.45
C GLU A 296 -13.38 -5.38 -22.97
N PRO A 297 -13.52 -5.73 -24.26
CA PRO A 297 -14.81 -6.11 -24.82
C PRO A 297 -15.28 -7.45 -24.25
N SER A 298 -16.58 -7.57 -23.94
CA SER A 298 -17.17 -8.85 -23.48
C SER A 298 -17.19 -9.91 -24.58
N ASP A 299 -17.24 -9.51 -25.83
CA ASP A 299 -17.09 -10.36 -27.02
C ASP A 299 -15.97 -9.81 -27.91
N SER A 300 -14.80 -10.42 -27.82
CA SER A 300 -13.64 -10.02 -28.61
C SER A 300 -13.78 -10.32 -30.09
N ALA A 301 -14.61 -11.30 -30.49
CA ALA A 301 -14.83 -11.66 -31.88
C ALA A 301 -15.75 -10.64 -32.57
N ALA A 302 -16.84 -10.26 -31.94
CA ALA A 302 -17.74 -9.19 -32.40
C ALA A 302 -17.00 -7.86 -32.48
N TYR A 303 -16.19 -7.52 -31.47
CA TYR A 303 -15.37 -6.30 -31.46
C TYR A 303 -14.38 -6.25 -32.64
N ARG A 304 -13.74 -7.38 -32.99
CA ARG A 304 -12.83 -7.44 -34.15
C ARG A 304 -13.55 -7.27 -35.47
N ARG A 305 -14.84 -7.59 -35.56
CA ARG A 305 -15.68 -7.33 -36.73
C ARG A 305 -16.17 -5.88 -36.81
N GLY A 306 -15.84 -5.05 -35.83
CA GLY A 306 -16.26 -3.64 -35.77
C GLY A 306 -17.64 -3.43 -35.15
N GLU A 307 -18.21 -4.44 -34.50
CA GLU A 307 -19.49 -4.35 -33.80
C GLU A 307 -19.35 -3.60 -32.47
N LEU A 308 -20.39 -2.90 -32.05
CA LEU A 308 -20.47 -2.29 -30.74
C LEU A 308 -20.69 -3.37 -29.69
N VAL A 309 -19.72 -3.53 -28.78
CA VAL A 309 -19.73 -4.52 -27.71
C VAL A 309 -19.65 -3.84 -26.35
N ARG A 310 -20.40 -4.33 -25.37
CA ARG A 310 -20.29 -3.86 -23.99
C ARG A 310 -18.95 -4.25 -23.40
N PRO A 311 -18.35 -3.42 -22.53
CA PRO A 311 -17.16 -3.81 -21.81
C PRO A 311 -17.47 -4.88 -20.75
N VAL A 312 -16.49 -5.73 -20.43
CA VAL A 312 -16.57 -6.73 -19.34
C VAL A 312 -16.88 -6.04 -18.00
N LYS A 313 -16.21 -4.92 -17.74
CA LYS A 313 -16.51 -4.05 -16.59
C LYS A 313 -16.87 -2.67 -17.10
N GLN A 314 -18.01 -2.17 -16.66
CA GLN A 314 -18.42 -0.79 -16.95
C GLN A 314 -17.60 0.19 -16.11
N LEU A 315 -17.30 1.34 -16.68
CA LEU A 315 -16.78 2.48 -15.91
C LEU A 315 -17.97 3.11 -15.17
N VAL A 316 -17.88 3.16 -13.85
CA VAL A 316 -18.90 3.79 -13.01
C VAL A 316 -18.29 5.03 -12.38
N PHE A 317 -18.93 6.17 -12.60
CA PHE A 317 -18.55 7.43 -11.97
C PHE A 317 -19.57 7.76 -10.89
N TYR A 318 -19.08 7.98 -9.68
CA TYR A 318 -19.89 8.49 -8.58
C TYR A 318 -19.71 10.00 -8.52
N ILE A 319 -20.81 10.72 -8.65
CA ILE A 319 -20.83 12.18 -8.59
C ILE A 319 -21.33 12.56 -7.21
N ASP A 320 -20.58 13.38 -6.49
CA ASP A 320 -21.01 13.93 -5.21
C ASP A 320 -22.11 14.97 -5.44
N SER A 321 -23.05 15.07 -4.49
CA SER A 321 -24.13 16.06 -4.51
C SER A 321 -23.64 17.50 -4.37
N LEU A 322 -22.39 17.71 -4.05
CA LEU A 322 -21.74 19.03 -3.93
C LEU A 322 -21.04 19.50 -5.23
N MET A 323 -21.12 18.71 -6.31
CA MET A 323 -20.59 19.09 -7.63
C MET A 323 -21.64 19.80 -8.49
#